data_85ef1a94c6d372a5639082be38519ded
#
_entry.id   85ef1a94c6d372a5639082be38519ded
#
_cell.length_a   1.000
_cell.length_b   1.000
_cell.length_c   1.000
_cell.angle_alpha   90.00
_cell.angle_beta   90.00
_cell.angle_gamma   90.00
#
_symmetry.space_group_name_H-M   'P 1'
#
loop_
_entity.id
_entity.type
_entity.pdbx_description
1 polymer ?
#
loop_
_entity_poly.entity_id
_entity_poly.type
_entity_poly.pdbx_seq_one_letter_code
_entity_poly.pdbx_strand_id
1 'polypeptide(L)'
;MARRASNRSSKAVIRVFCEGESEQAYIDFLKMQFQDVAAIKYPRGTGLFETAKDKFSKDPKWKDYANEIDEVWFFFDVELKDKAKWAERHKIMQYISKLRKKPNIKIRLLMTTGCMEYWLMLHYRLFAPPVQSEAEKRENAFSSQRKGTELPER
;
A
#
# COMPACT_ATOMS: atom_id res chain seq x y z
N MET A 1 37.93 -27.46 -6.90
CA MET A 1 37.03 -26.98 -5.80
C MET A 1 35.90 -26.15 -6.41
N ALA A 2 34.69 -26.69 -6.46
CA ALA A 2 33.55 -25.99 -7.02
C ALA A 2 33.07 -24.91 -6.02
N ARG A 3 33.10 -23.63 -6.44
CA ARG A 3 32.50 -22.51 -5.69
C ARG A 3 31.00 -22.77 -5.59
N ARG A 4 30.50 -23.07 -4.40
CA ARG A 4 29.06 -23.03 -4.09
C ARG A 4 28.56 -21.64 -4.41
N ALA A 5 27.75 -21.51 -5.46
CA ALA A 5 27.00 -20.31 -5.73
C ALA A 5 26.11 -20.04 -4.50
N SER A 6 26.41 -18.96 -3.79
CA SER A 6 25.57 -18.45 -2.71
C SER A 6 24.22 -18.13 -3.35
N ASN A 7 23.18 -18.87 -2.96
CA ASN A 7 21.80 -18.64 -3.37
C ASN A 7 21.35 -17.33 -2.66
N ARG A 8 21.76 -16.18 -3.18
CA ARG A 8 21.19 -14.88 -2.76
C ARG A 8 19.75 -14.91 -3.20
N SER A 9 18.85 -15.13 -2.26
CA SER A 9 17.43 -14.86 -2.45
C SER A 9 17.31 -13.44 -2.99
N SER A 10 16.84 -13.28 -4.22
CA SER A 10 16.58 -11.96 -4.78
C SER A 10 15.47 -11.32 -3.96
N LYS A 11 15.65 -10.05 -3.57
CA LYS A 11 14.62 -9.30 -2.84
C LYS A 11 13.34 -9.27 -3.66
N ALA A 12 12.20 -9.46 -3.01
CA ALA A 12 10.91 -9.30 -3.65
C ALA A 12 10.72 -7.86 -4.15
N VAL A 13 10.32 -7.70 -5.40
CA VAL A 13 10.09 -6.38 -6.03
C VAL A 13 8.60 -6.06 -5.93
N ILE A 14 8.28 -5.04 -5.12
CA ILE A 14 6.91 -4.66 -4.81
C ILE A 14 6.65 -3.23 -5.29
N ARG A 15 5.51 -3.04 -5.99
CA ARG A 15 5.00 -1.72 -6.37
C ARG A 15 3.71 -1.44 -5.63
N VAL A 16 3.63 -0.29 -4.98
CA VAL A 16 2.47 0.09 -4.17
C VAL A 16 1.78 1.30 -4.77
N PHE A 17 0.47 1.25 -4.87
CA PHE A 17 -0.39 2.37 -5.25
C PHE A 17 -1.23 2.75 -4.04
N CYS A 18 -1.16 4.02 -3.63
CA CYS A 18 -1.80 4.55 -2.42
C CYS A 18 -2.85 5.60 -2.78
N GLU A 19 -3.91 5.67 -2.00
CA GLU A 19 -4.94 6.69 -2.15
C GLU A 19 -4.47 8.05 -1.68
N GLY A 20 -3.74 8.12 -0.57
CA GLY A 20 -3.34 9.35 0.09
C GLY A 20 -1.90 9.34 0.60
N GLU A 21 -1.52 10.47 1.22
CA GLU A 21 -0.17 10.68 1.77
C GLU A 21 0.08 9.87 3.05
N SER A 22 -0.97 9.60 3.83
CA SER A 22 -0.88 8.80 5.06
C SER A 22 -0.46 7.36 4.76
N GLU A 23 -1.04 6.76 3.74
CA GLU A 23 -0.65 5.44 3.26
C GLU A 23 0.79 5.45 2.73
N GLN A 24 1.19 6.50 2.01
CA GLN A 24 2.57 6.64 1.52
C GLN A 24 3.57 6.72 2.68
N ALA A 25 3.27 7.49 3.72
CA ALA A 25 4.11 7.57 4.91
C ALA A 25 4.28 6.20 5.60
N TYR A 26 3.19 5.42 5.68
CA TYR A 26 3.26 4.05 6.20
C TYR A 26 4.07 3.12 5.30
N ILE A 27 3.96 3.25 3.99
CA ILE A 27 4.79 2.49 3.06
C ILE A 27 6.28 2.86 3.18
N ASP A 28 6.62 4.10 3.43
CA ASP A 28 8.01 4.50 3.70
C ASP A 28 8.55 3.85 4.99
N PHE A 29 7.73 3.74 6.02
CA PHE A 29 8.07 2.97 7.21
C PHE A 29 8.31 1.49 6.88
N LEU A 30 7.42 0.82 6.16
CA LEU A 30 7.59 -0.57 5.73
C LEU A 30 8.85 -0.77 4.88
N LYS A 31 9.14 0.16 3.99
CA LYS A 31 10.33 0.16 3.14
C LYS A 31 11.62 0.19 3.96
N MET A 32 11.67 0.96 5.05
CA MET A 32 12.81 0.98 5.96
C MET A 32 12.91 -0.33 6.75
N GLN A 33 11.81 -0.83 7.28
CA GLN A 33 11.79 -2.03 8.12
C GLN A 33 12.15 -3.30 7.35
N PHE A 34 11.75 -3.40 6.09
CA PHE A 34 11.90 -4.62 5.28
C PHE A 34 12.88 -4.47 4.12
N GLN A 35 13.77 -3.47 4.17
CA GLN A 35 14.74 -3.20 3.11
C GLN A 35 15.65 -4.39 2.76
N ASP A 36 15.85 -5.33 3.67
CA ASP A 36 16.72 -6.48 3.45
C ASP A 36 16.04 -7.60 2.64
N VAL A 37 14.73 -7.68 2.68
CA VAL A 37 13.94 -8.75 2.04
C VAL A 37 13.07 -8.29 0.87
N ALA A 38 12.74 -7.00 0.79
CA ALA A 38 11.89 -6.45 -0.24
C ALA A 38 12.37 -5.09 -0.77
N ALA A 39 12.16 -4.88 -2.06
CA ALA A 39 12.35 -3.59 -2.74
C ALA A 39 10.98 -2.94 -2.98
N ILE A 40 10.49 -2.21 -1.97
CA ILE A 40 9.18 -1.57 -1.99
C ILE A 40 9.32 -0.17 -2.60
N LYS A 41 8.49 0.14 -3.59
CA LYS A 41 8.46 1.47 -4.25
C LYS A 41 7.03 1.85 -4.62
N TYR A 42 6.73 3.14 -4.60
CA TYR A 42 5.49 3.70 -5.13
C TYR A 42 5.78 4.82 -6.16
N PRO A 43 4.86 5.10 -7.11
CA PRO A 43 5.03 6.18 -8.07
C PRO A 43 4.97 7.56 -7.38
N ARG A 44 5.49 8.58 -8.04
CA ARG A 44 5.27 9.96 -7.58
C ARG A 44 3.78 10.29 -7.63
N GLY A 45 3.28 10.93 -6.56
CA GLY A 45 1.87 11.27 -6.42
C GLY A 45 1.03 10.12 -5.87
N THR A 46 -0.22 10.41 -5.65
CA THR A 46 -1.24 9.48 -5.15
C THR A 46 -2.08 8.95 -6.31
N GLY A 47 -2.73 7.83 -6.12
CA GLY A 47 -3.65 7.24 -7.07
C GLY A 47 -3.67 5.72 -6.98
N LEU A 48 -4.78 5.14 -7.36
CA LEU A 48 -5.05 3.72 -7.21
C LEU A 48 -5.10 2.98 -8.57
N PHE A 49 -6.18 2.26 -8.80
CA PHE A 49 -6.33 1.33 -9.91
C PHE A 49 -6.19 1.98 -11.29
N GLU A 50 -6.81 3.13 -11.50
CA GLU A 50 -6.74 3.88 -12.76
C GLU A 50 -5.33 4.39 -13.01
N THR A 51 -4.68 4.92 -11.98
CA THR A 51 -3.28 5.36 -12.06
C THR A 51 -2.36 4.19 -12.38
N ALA A 52 -2.56 3.03 -11.74
CA ALA A 52 -1.80 1.82 -12.03
C ALA A 52 -1.99 1.37 -13.48
N LYS A 53 -3.27 1.31 -13.95
CA LYS A 53 -3.57 0.98 -15.34
C LYS A 53 -2.86 1.91 -16.32
N ASP A 54 -2.91 3.22 -16.08
CA ASP A 54 -2.25 4.21 -16.93
C ASP A 54 -0.74 4.04 -16.94
N LYS A 55 -0.11 3.84 -15.79
CA LYS A 55 1.32 3.57 -15.70
C LYS A 55 1.72 2.33 -16.51
N PHE A 56 1.08 1.21 -16.27
CA PHE A 56 1.41 -0.04 -16.94
C PHE A 56 1.01 -0.09 -18.42
N SER A 57 0.03 0.71 -18.87
CA SER A 57 -0.41 0.73 -20.27
C SER A 57 0.27 1.78 -21.12
N LYS A 58 0.60 2.95 -20.57
CA LYS A 58 1.07 4.11 -21.33
C LYS A 58 2.56 4.40 -21.16
N ASP A 59 3.16 4.05 -20.02
CA ASP A 59 4.55 4.32 -19.72
C ASP A 59 5.44 3.13 -20.13
N PRO A 60 6.34 3.28 -21.14
CA PRO A 60 7.21 2.19 -21.59
C PRO A 60 8.08 1.63 -20.46
N LYS A 61 8.59 2.48 -19.58
CA LYS A 61 9.44 2.05 -18.45
C LYS A 61 8.70 1.11 -17.51
N TRP A 62 7.41 1.37 -17.23
CA TRP A 62 6.60 0.50 -16.37
C TRP A 62 6.26 -0.82 -17.04
N LYS A 63 6.10 -0.82 -18.38
CA LYS A 63 5.91 -2.07 -19.14
C LYS A 63 7.15 -2.97 -19.08
N ASP A 64 8.32 -2.38 -19.23
CA ASP A 64 9.58 -3.11 -19.16
C ASP A 64 9.83 -3.65 -17.76
N TYR A 65 9.56 -2.84 -16.73
CA TYR A 65 9.67 -3.28 -15.34
C TYR A 65 8.65 -4.34 -14.90
N ALA A 66 7.56 -4.53 -15.64
CA ALA A 66 6.55 -5.53 -15.25
C ALA A 66 7.13 -6.95 -15.10
N ASN A 67 8.15 -7.29 -15.88
CA ASN A 67 8.83 -8.58 -15.77
C ASN A 67 9.64 -8.78 -14.48
N GLU A 68 10.02 -7.69 -13.83
CA GLU A 68 10.80 -7.70 -12.58
C GLU A 68 9.91 -7.59 -11.33
N ILE A 69 8.63 -7.21 -11.50
CA ILE A 69 7.70 -6.99 -10.39
C ILE A 69 7.13 -8.32 -9.91
N ASP A 70 7.29 -8.63 -8.63
CA ASP A 70 6.69 -9.80 -8.01
C ASP A 70 5.28 -9.54 -7.49
N GLU A 71 5.06 -8.37 -6.90
CA GLU A 71 3.77 -8.02 -6.32
C GLU A 71 3.40 -6.56 -6.64
N VAL A 72 2.09 -6.33 -6.84
CA VAL A 72 1.49 -4.98 -6.87
C VAL A 72 0.48 -4.89 -5.73
N TRP A 73 0.65 -3.88 -4.89
CA TRP A 73 -0.22 -3.62 -3.75
C TRP A 73 -1.05 -2.37 -4.00
N PHE A 74 -2.34 -2.43 -3.64
CA PHE A 74 -3.24 -1.29 -3.60
C PHE A 74 -3.61 -1.02 -2.15
N PHE A 75 -3.24 0.15 -1.64
CA PHE A 75 -3.46 0.55 -0.27
C PHE A 75 -4.44 1.73 -0.22
N PHE A 76 -5.61 1.50 0.36
CA PHE A 76 -6.72 2.44 0.33
C PHE A 76 -7.75 2.17 1.43
N ASP A 77 -8.57 3.19 1.70
CA ASP A 77 -9.74 3.10 2.57
C ASP A 77 -10.95 2.58 1.79
N VAL A 78 -11.69 1.65 2.40
CA VAL A 78 -12.93 1.12 1.79
C VAL A 78 -14.09 2.06 2.07
N GLU A 79 -14.71 2.55 1.01
CA GLU A 79 -15.90 3.41 1.08
C GLU A 79 -17.10 2.75 0.38
N LEU A 80 -18.31 3.09 0.82
CA LEU A 80 -19.55 2.55 0.20
C LEU A 80 -19.64 2.87 -1.29
N LYS A 81 -19.16 4.04 -1.72
CA LYS A 81 -19.12 4.47 -3.13
C LYS A 81 -18.24 3.56 -4.02
N ASP A 82 -17.34 2.81 -3.42
CA ASP A 82 -16.42 1.94 -4.15
C ASP A 82 -17.11 0.70 -4.72
N LYS A 83 -18.26 0.32 -4.16
CA LYS A 83 -19.01 -0.87 -4.60
C LYS A 83 -19.30 -0.85 -6.11
N ALA A 84 -19.67 0.30 -6.66
CA ALA A 84 -19.97 0.43 -8.09
C ALA A 84 -18.73 0.26 -8.99
N LYS A 85 -17.53 0.52 -8.48
CA LYS A 85 -16.28 0.48 -9.23
C LYS A 85 -15.55 -0.88 -9.19
N TRP A 86 -16.01 -1.83 -8.37
CA TRP A 86 -15.29 -3.09 -8.16
C TRP A 86 -15.16 -3.93 -9.43
N ALA A 87 -16.14 -3.94 -10.30
CA ALA A 87 -16.07 -4.68 -11.56
C ALA A 87 -14.93 -4.16 -12.46
N GLU A 88 -14.74 -2.84 -12.53
CA GLU A 88 -13.66 -2.23 -13.29
C GLU A 88 -12.29 -2.43 -12.60
N ARG A 89 -12.22 -2.23 -11.30
CA ARG A 89 -11.01 -2.49 -10.51
C ARG A 89 -10.53 -3.93 -10.67
N HIS A 90 -11.46 -4.89 -10.68
CA HIS A 90 -11.14 -6.30 -10.92
C HIS A 90 -10.52 -6.54 -12.30
N LYS A 91 -11.03 -5.91 -13.35
CA LYS A 91 -10.45 -5.99 -14.69
C LYS A 91 -9.04 -5.41 -14.74
N ILE A 92 -8.80 -4.30 -14.04
CA ILE A 92 -7.47 -3.68 -13.94
C ILE A 92 -6.49 -4.62 -13.23
N MET A 93 -6.89 -5.20 -12.10
CA MET A 93 -6.07 -6.17 -11.38
C MET A 93 -5.70 -7.40 -12.23
N GLN A 94 -6.67 -7.94 -12.96
CA GLN A 94 -6.44 -9.05 -13.89
C GLN A 94 -5.48 -8.68 -15.02
N TYR A 95 -5.61 -7.46 -15.57
CA TYR A 95 -4.70 -6.95 -16.57
C TYR A 95 -3.27 -6.88 -16.04
N ILE A 96 -3.06 -6.24 -14.91
CA ILE A 96 -1.73 -6.08 -14.29
C ILE A 96 -1.13 -7.45 -13.95
N SER A 97 -1.92 -8.35 -13.35
CA SER A 97 -1.45 -9.69 -13.00
C SER A 97 -0.91 -10.47 -14.20
N LYS A 98 -1.50 -10.29 -15.39
CA LYS A 98 -1.11 -10.98 -16.62
C LYS A 98 0.06 -10.35 -17.37
N LEU A 99 0.57 -9.19 -16.95
CA LEU A 99 1.70 -8.53 -17.61
C LEU A 99 2.98 -9.36 -17.53
N ARG A 100 3.17 -10.09 -16.43
CA ARG A 100 4.24 -11.10 -16.31
C ARG A 100 3.62 -12.49 -16.39
N LYS A 101 4.25 -13.37 -17.17
CA LYS A 101 3.84 -14.79 -17.28
C LYS A 101 4.88 -15.68 -16.57
N LYS A 102 4.38 -16.53 -15.66
CA LYS A 102 5.19 -17.58 -15.00
C LYS A 102 6.31 -17.05 -14.07
N PRO A 103 6.03 -16.67 -12.85
CA PRO A 103 4.70 -16.54 -12.26
C PRO A 103 4.03 -15.20 -12.62
N ASN A 104 2.72 -15.16 -12.56
CA ASN A 104 1.98 -13.90 -12.70
C ASN A 104 2.33 -12.93 -11.57
N ILE A 105 2.18 -11.64 -11.80
CA ILE A 105 2.30 -10.62 -10.75
C ILE A 105 1.19 -10.86 -9.72
N LYS A 106 1.57 -10.98 -8.44
CA LYS A 106 0.59 -11.11 -7.36
C LYS A 106 -0.02 -9.75 -7.04
N ILE A 107 -1.34 -9.70 -6.94
CA ILE A 107 -2.06 -8.49 -6.53
C ILE A 107 -2.46 -8.63 -5.07
N ARG A 108 -2.17 -7.60 -4.27
CA ARG A 108 -2.60 -7.52 -2.87
C ARG A 108 -3.40 -6.25 -2.63
N LEU A 109 -4.46 -6.40 -1.86
CA LEU A 109 -5.31 -5.31 -1.42
C LEU A 109 -5.05 -5.09 0.07
N LEU A 110 -4.50 -3.93 0.40
CA LEU A 110 -4.33 -3.45 1.77
C LEU A 110 -5.45 -2.46 2.03
N MET A 111 -6.47 -2.94 2.72
CA MET A 111 -7.71 -2.18 2.90
C MET A 111 -7.89 -1.81 4.37
N THR A 112 -8.17 -0.54 4.61
CA THR A 112 -8.59 -0.05 5.92
C THR A 112 -10.08 0.32 5.89
N THR A 113 -10.73 0.22 7.02
CA THR A 113 -12.12 0.67 7.17
C THR A 113 -12.14 1.99 7.91
N GLY A 114 -12.63 3.01 7.26
CA GLY A 114 -12.64 4.37 7.77
C GLY A 114 -11.48 5.19 7.23
N CYS A 115 -10.46 5.45 8.02
CA CYS A 115 -9.25 6.12 7.53
C CYS A 115 -8.00 5.49 8.13
N MET A 116 -6.89 5.63 7.44
CA MET A 116 -5.59 5.08 7.85
C MET A 116 -5.17 5.63 9.21
N GLU A 117 -5.41 6.91 9.47
CA GLU A 117 -5.08 7.58 10.72
C GLU A 117 -5.81 6.96 11.91
N TYR A 118 -7.10 6.61 11.73
CA TYR A 118 -7.87 5.92 12.75
C TYR A 118 -7.32 4.52 13.02
N TRP A 119 -6.96 3.78 11.96
CA TRP A 119 -6.34 2.47 12.09
C TRP A 119 -5.01 2.55 12.84
N LEU A 120 -4.14 3.51 12.53
CA LEU A 120 -2.89 3.76 13.27
C LEU A 120 -3.16 4.08 14.74
N MET A 121 -4.19 4.89 15.03
CA MET A 121 -4.56 5.23 16.41
C MET A 121 -4.89 4.00 17.24
N LEU A 122 -5.53 2.98 16.67
CA LEU A 122 -5.85 1.71 17.36
C LEU A 122 -4.59 0.97 17.83
N HIS A 123 -3.44 1.18 17.20
CA HIS A 123 -2.18 0.56 17.59
C HIS A 123 -1.50 1.26 18.79
N TYR A 124 -1.86 2.51 19.03
CA TYR A 124 -1.27 3.32 20.12
C TYR A 124 -2.17 3.42 21.36
N ARG A 125 -3.44 3.05 21.24
CA ARG A 125 -4.40 3.11 22.34
C ARG A 125 -5.24 1.84 22.38
N LEU A 126 -5.36 1.28 23.60
CA LEU A 126 -6.25 0.14 23.86
C LEU A 126 -7.75 0.51 23.76
N PHE A 127 -8.05 1.81 23.73
CA PHE A 127 -9.42 2.33 23.64
C PHE A 127 -9.53 3.28 22.46
N ALA A 128 -10.41 2.94 21.52
CA ALA A 128 -10.81 3.83 20.44
C ALA A 128 -12.25 4.25 20.70
N PRO A 129 -12.57 5.55 20.64
CA PRO A 129 -13.95 6.01 20.76
C PRO A 129 -14.79 5.42 19.63
N PRO A 130 -16.06 5.04 19.90
CA PRO A 130 -16.97 4.66 18.85
C PRO A 130 -17.19 5.82 17.90
N VAL A 131 -17.06 5.58 16.61
CA VAL A 131 -17.26 6.59 15.57
C VAL A 131 -18.32 6.13 14.59
N GLN A 132 -19.21 7.04 14.23
CA GLN A 132 -20.33 6.78 13.33
C GLN A 132 -20.08 7.30 11.90
N SER A 133 -19.17 8.26 11.75
CA SER A 133 -18.87 8.89 10.47
C SER A 133 -17.36 8.98 10.21
N GLU A 134 -16.97 9.12 8.94
CA GLU A 134 -15.56 9.34 8.56
C GLU A 134 -15.00 10.68 9.07
N ALA A 135 -15.86 11.71 9.15
CA ALA A 135 -15.48 12.99 9.72
C ALA A 135 -15.05 12.86 11.18
N GLU A 136 -15.84 12.14 11.99
CA GLU A 136 -15.51 11.85 13.40
C GLU A 136 -14.23 11.01 13.55
N LYS A 137 -13.99 10.08 12.64
CA LYS A 137 -12.76 9.26 12.63
C LYS A 137 -11.53 10.14 12.43
N ARG A 138 -11.58 11.06 11.46
CA ARG A 138 -10.49 12.01 11.17
C ARG A 138 -10.26 12.97 12.32
N GLU A 139 -11.33 13.52 12.90
CA GLU A 139 -11.26 14.44 14.02
C GLU A 139 -10.66 13.78 15.27
N ASN A 140 -11.07 12.54 15.58
CA ASN A 140 -10.53 11.77 16.69
C ASN A 140 -9.05 11.42 16.49
N ALA A 141 -8.63 11.09 15.27
CA ALA A 141 -7.23 10.87 14.93
C ALA A 141 -6.39 12.13 15.13
N PHE A 142 -6.88 13.29 14.67
CA PHE A 142 -6.22 14.60 14.81
C PHE A 142 -6.09 15.04 16.27
N SER A 143 -7.15 14.86 17.06
CA SER A 143 -7.14 15.21 18.50
C SER A 143 -6.19 14.31 19.30
N SER A 144 -5.99 13.07 18.87
CA SER A 144 -5.07 12.14 19.49
C SER A 144 -3.60 12.48 19.23
N GLN A 145 -3.28 13.01 18.05
CA GLN A 145 -1.93 13.49 17.74
C GLN A 145 -1.52 14.68 18.61
N ARG A 146 -2.45 15.61 18.90
CA ARG A 146 -2.18 16.78 19.78
C ARG A 146 -1.93 16.40 21.24
N LYS A 147 -2.54 15.30 21.72
CA LYS A 147 -2.35 14.82 23.11
C LYS A 147 -1.15 13.89 23.30
N GLY A 148 -0.59 13.39 22.22
CA GLY A 148 0.55 12.45 22.25
C GLY A 148 1.91 13.10 22.43
N THR A 149 1.99 14.43 22.53
CA THR A 149 3.25 15.16 22.77
C THR A 149 3.62 15.30 24.24
N GLU A 150 2.75 14.90 25.16
CA GLU A 150 3.09 14.79 26.58
C GLU A 150 3.45 13.35 26.91
N LEU A 151 4.72 12.99 26.75
CA LEU A 151 5.29 11.78 27.35
C LEU A 151 5.26 11.96 28.87
N PRO A 152 4.75 11.00 29.65
CA PRO A 152 4.88 11.07 31.10
C PRO A 152 6.37 10.99 31.44
N GLU A 153 6.88 12.01 32.11
CA GLU A 153 8.19 11.97 32.74
C GLU A 153 8.22 10.79 33.73
N ARG A 154 9.24 9.96 33.57
CA ARG A 154 9.56 8.86 34.53
C ARG A 154 10.45 9.42 35.62
#